data_6fa9d2ebb045bcc8970899b0b72132f2
#
_entry.id   6fa9d2ebb045bcc8970899b0b72132f2
#
_cell.length_a   1.000
_cell.length_b   1.000
_cell.length_c   1.000
_cell.angle_alpha   90.00
_cell.angle_beta   90.00
_cell.angle_gamma   90.00
#
_symmetry.space_group_name_H-M   'P 1'
#
loop_
_entity.id
_entity.type
_entity.pdbx_description
1 polymer ?
#
loop_
_entity_poly.entity_id
_entity_poly.type
_entity_poly.pdbx_seq_one_letter_code
_entity_poly.pdbx_strand_id
1 'polypeptide(L)'
;MLANMSCSLIEHKRINTTLAKAKALKKFVEPLITKSKSDTTHNRRIVFSRMRQKNAVAELFREVAVKVGNRPGGYTRIIRLGNRLGDNAEMAMIELVDYNDTYSNNKKKTTRRSRRGGKKSQPNYTQMVDEKTDELDKKTLTEEAPAEEAPAEEAPAEE
;
A
#
# COMPACT_ATOMS: atom_id res chain seq x y z
N MET A 1 -13.35 -18.48 -17.53
CA MET A 1 -11.88 -18.42 -17.40
C MET A 1 -11.43 -17.10 -16.76
N LEU A 2 -11.61 -15.92 -17.38
CA LEU A 2 -11.14 -14.65 -16.79
C LEU A 2 -11.74 -14.34 -15.41
N ALA A 3 -13.00 -14.69 -15.16
CA ALA A 3 -13.62 -14.53 -13.84
C ALA A 3 -12.90 -15.35 -12.77
N ASN A 4 -12.62 -16.64 -13.03
CA ASN A 4 -11.91 -17.49 -12.06
C ASN A 4 -10.47 -17.00 -11.84
N MET A 5 -9.76 -16.60 -12.92
CA MET A 5 -8.42 -16.05 -12.79
C MET A 5 -8.42 -14.72 -12.00
N SER A 6 -9.47 -13.89 -12.11
CA SER A 6 -9.58 -12.66 -11.32
C SER A 6 -9.81 -12.95 -9.84
N CYS A 7 -10.60 -13.97 -9.50
CA CYS A 7 -10.77 -14.42 -8.13
C CYS A 7 -9.44 -14.90 -7.54
N SER A 8 -8.72 -15.78 -8.25
CA SER A 8 -7.40 -16.24 -7.83
C SER A 8 -6.37 -15.10 -7.69
N LEU A 9 -6.43 -14.09 -8.57
CA LEU A 9 -5.55 -12.93 -8.45
C LEU A 9 -5.85 -12.09 -7.18
N ILE A 10 -7.11 -11.95 -6.81
CA ILE A 10 -7.50 -11.22 -5.61
C ILE A 10 -7.10 -12.00 -4.35
N GLU A 11 -7.31 -13.31 -4.32
CA GLU A 11 -6.97 -14.18 -3.19
C GLU A 11 -5.45 -14.30 -3.00
N HIS A 12 -4.72 -14.59 -4.07
CA HIS A 12 -3.27 -14.83 -4.00
C HIS A 12 -2.41 -13.60 -4.24
N LYS A 13 -3.00 -12.46 -4.66
CA LYS A 13 -2.32 -11.18 -4.98
C LYS A 13 -1.39 -11.25 -6.21
N ARG A 14 -0.94 -12.43 -6.61
CA ARG A 14 -0.12 -12.71 -7.79
C ARG A 14 -0.40 -14.11 -8.35
N ILE A 15 -0.43 -14.25 -9.67
CA ILE A 15 -0.60 -15.53 -10.34
C ILE A 15 0.30 -15.62 -11.57
N ASN A 16 0.73 -16.85 -11.90
CA ASN A 16 1.48 -17.14 -13.11
C ASN A 16 0.55 -17.66 -14.21
N THR A 17 0.67 -17.11 -15.41
CA THR A 17 -0.15 -17.49 -16.56
C THR A 17 0.55 -17.14 -17.87
N THR A 18 -0.06 -17.43 -19.02
CA THR A 18 0.50 -16.99 -20.30
C THR A 18 0.33 -15.49 -20.50
N LEU A 19 1.25 -14.85 -21.21
CA LEU A 19 1.27 -13.40 -21.45
C LEU A 19 -0.03 -12.90 -22.08
N ALA A 20 -0.61 -13.66 -23.02
CA ALA A 20 -1.89 -13.31 -23.65
C ALA A 20 -3.05 -13.27 -22.64
N LYS A 21 -3.12 -14.30 -21.77
CA LYS A 21 -4.12 -14.36 -20.68
C LYS A 21 -3.92 -13.23 -19.65
N ALA A 22 -2.67 -12.93 -19.26
CA ALA A 22 -2.35 -11.85 -18.37
C ALA A 22 -2.81 -10.48 -18.91
N LYS A 23 -2.57 -10.19 -20.21
CA LYS A 23 -3.03 -8.98 -20.89
C LYS A 23 -4.56 -8.87 -20.90
N ALA A 24 -5.26 -9.97 -21.17
CA ALA A 24 -6.72 -10.01 -21.15
C ALA A 24 -7.27 -9.82 -19.73
N LEU A 25 -6.65 -10.50 -18.74
CA LEU A 25 -7.02 -10.40 -17.33
C LEU A 25 -6.85 -8.98 -16.79
N LYS A 26 -5.78 -8.28 -17.14
CA LYS A 26 -5.58 -6.87 -16.78
C LYS A 26 -6.77 -6.02 -17.19
N LYS A 27 -7.22 -6.11 -18.44
CA LYS A 27 -8.38 -5.35 -18.96
C LYS A 27 -9.68 -5.72 -18.23
N PHE A 28 -9.79 -6.94 -17.74
CA PHE A 28 -10.98 -7.42 -17.01
C PHE A 28 -10.98 -6.96 -15.55
N VAL A 29 -9.85 -7.04 -14.84
CA VAL A 29 -9.75 -6.79 -13.39
C VAL A 29 -9.68 -5.30 -13.06
N GLU A 30 -8.96 -4.49 -13.82
CA GLU A 30 -8.77 -3.06 -13.50
C GLU A 30 -10.10 -2.28 -13.34
N PRO A 31 -11.12 -2.45 -14.21
CA PRO A 31 -12.41 -1.81 -14.00
C PRO A 31 -13.14 -2.28 -12.73
N LEU A 32 -12.94 -3.54 -12.31
CA LEU A 32 -13.55 -4.08 -11.08
C LEU A 32 -12.90 -3.45 -9.83
N ILE A 33 -11.56 -3.29 -9.84
CA ILE A 33 -10.84 -2.59 -8.77
C ILE A 33 -11.25 -1.11 -8.72
N THR A 34 -11.44 -0.45 -9.86
CA THR A 34 -11.94 0.94 -9.87
C THR A 34 -13.32 1.05 -9.21
N LYS A 35 -14.23 0.10 -9.49
CA LYS A 35 -15.55 0.07 -8.87
C LYS A 35 -15.50 -0.25 -7.37
N SER A 36 -14.54 -1.02 -6.90
CA SER A 36 -14.42 -1.37 -5.48
C SER A 36 -14.00 -0.21 -4.59
N LYS A 37 -13.44 0.86 -5.14
CA LYS A 37 -13.08 2.07 -4.38
C LYS A 37 -14.28 2.77 -3.76
N SER A 38 -15.43 2.74 -4.42
CA SER A 38 -16.68 3.25 -3.88
C SER A 38 -17.54 2.08 -3.43
N ASP A 39 -17.64 1.87 -2.14
CA ASP A 39 -18.38 0.75 -1.53
C ASP A 39 -19.88 1.05 -1.50
N THR A 40 -20.55 0.81 -2.64
CA THR A 40 -21.99 0.89 -2.77
C THR A 40 -22.58 -0.49 -3.07
N THR A 41 -23.82 -0.73 -2.64
CA THR A 41 -24.55 -1.98 -2.95
C THR A 41 -24.63 -2.24 -4.44
N HIS A 42 -24.76 -1.19 -5.25
CA HIS A 42 -24.76 -1.27 -6.71
C HIS A 42 -23.42 -1.79 -7.24
N ASN A 43 -22.31 -1.21 -6.81
CA ASN A 43 -20.98 -1.64 -7.23
C ASN A 43 -20.67 -3.07 -6.79
N ARG A 44 -21.05 -3.47 -5.56
CA ARG A 44 -20.93 -4.85 -5.10
C ARG A 44 -21.71 -5.82 -6.00
N ARG A 45 -22.94 -5.48 -6.40
CA ARG A 45 -23.74 -6.30 -7.33
C ARG A 45 -23.08 -6.43 -8.71
N ILE A 46 -22.55 -5.32 -9.27
CA ILE A 46 -21.85 -5.34 -10.58
C ILE A 46 -20.59 -6.20 -10.50
N VAL A 47 -19.75 -6.04 -9.46
CA VAL A 47 -18.54 -6.83 -9.28
C VAL A 47 -18.90 -8.31 -9.12
N PHE A 48 -19.89 -8.62 -8.29
CA PHE A 48 -20.36 -10.00 -8.09
C PHE A 48 -20.86 -10.64 -9.38
N SER A 49 -21.62 -9.92 -10.20
CA SER A 49 -22.12 -10.43 -11.49
C SER A 49 -21.00 -10.85 -12.45
N ARG A 50 -19.83 -10.19 -12.35
CA ARG A 50 -18.65 -10.48 -13.18
C ARG A 50 -17.78 -11.60 -12.63
N MET A 51 -17.59 -11.65 -11.30
CA MET A 51 -16.68 -12.59 -10.63
C MET A 51 -17.38 -13.85 -10.17
N ARG A 52 -18.65 -13.76 -9.74
CA ARG A 52 -19.50 -14.85 -9.25
C ARG A 52 -18.96 -15.64 -8.05
N GLN A 53 -17.95 -15.10 -7.34
CA GLN A 53 -17.37 -15.72 -6.15
C GLN A 53 -17.47 -14.75 -4.96
N LYS A 54 -18.20 -15.16 -3.92
CA LYS A 54 -18.52 -14.32 -2.76
C LYS A 54 -17.26 -13.92 -1.97
N ASN A 55 -16.37 -14.88 -1.73
CA ASN A 55 -15.16 -14.65 -0.93
C ASN A 55 -14.22 -13.64 -1.60
N ALA A 56 -13.92 -13.82 -2.90
CA ALA A 56 -13.06 -12.90 -3.65
C ALA A 56 -13.67 -11.48 -3.73
N VAL A 57 -15.00 -11.36 -3.86
CA VAL A 57 -15.66 -10.03 -3.82
C VAL A 57 -15.54 -9.39 -2.43
N ALA A 58 -15.77 -10.15 -1.36
CA ALA A 58 -15.61 -9.62 -0.01
C ALA A 58 -14.18 -9.13 0.25
N GLU A 59 -13.17 -9.91 -0.16
CA GLU A 59 -11.75 -9.56 -0.03
C GLU A 59 -11.37 -8.35 -0.88
N LEU A 60 -11.92 -8.24 -2.10
CA LEU A 60 -11.69 -7.09 -2.97
C LEU A 60 -12.12 -5.77 -2.31
N PHE A 61 -13.31 -5.72 -1.69
CA PHE A 61 -13.80 -4.52 -1.02
C PHE A 61 -13.16 -4.26 0.33
N ARG A 62 -12.84 -5.33 1.11
CA ARG A 62 -12.28 -5.21 2.44
C ARG A 62 -10.80 -4.84 2.44
N GLU A 63 -9.99 -5.52 1.61
CA GLU A 63 -8.53 -5.41 1.64
C GLU A 63 -7.97 -4.65 0.45
N VAL A 64 -8.31 -5.10 -0.77
CA VAL A 64 -7.69 -4.57 -1.98
C VAL A 64 -8.08 -3.12 -2.21
N ALA A 65 -9.35 -2.75 -2.03
CA ALA A 65 -9.83 -1.39 -2.21
C ALA A 65 -9.13 -0.40 -1.26
N VAL A 66 -8.93 -0.80 0.01
CA VAL A 66 -8.24 0.01 1.02
C VAL A 66 -6.77 0.21 0.66
N LYS A 67 -6.08 -0.87 0.26
CA LYS A 67 -4.65 -0.82 -0.06
C LYS A 67 -4.35 -0.07 -1.36
N VAL A 68 -5.23 -0.16 -2.35
CA VAL A 68 -5.15 0.61 -3.60
C VAL A 68 -5.38 2.12 -3.36
N GLY A 69 -6.25 2.48 -2.42
CA GLY A 69 -6.49 3.86 -2.01
C GLY A 69 -6.78 4.81 -3.18
N ASN A 70 -6.06 5.92 -3.25
CA ASN A 70 -6.26 6.99 -4.23
C ASN A 70 -5.52 6.78 -5.56
N ARG A 71 -4.91 5.62 -5.81
CA ARG A 71 -4.24 5.36 -7.09
C ARG A 71 -5.21 5.52 -8.27
N PRO A 72 -4.91 6.36 -9.28
CA PRO A 72 -5.86 6.67 -10.37
C PRO A 72 -6.05 5.52 -11.36
N GLY A 73 -5.12 4.51 -11.38
CA GLY A 73 -5.17 3.36 -12.30
C GLY A 73 -3.88 2.58 -12.30
N GLY A 74 -3.79 1.54 -13.15
CA GLY A 74 -2.60 0.71 -13.22
C GLY A 74 -2.38 -0.13 -11.97
N TYR A 75 -3.43 -0.76 -11.47
CA TYR A 75 -3.42 -1.57 -10.25
C TYR A 75 -2.66 -2.87 -10.40
N THR A 76 -2.47 -3.32 -11.64
CA THR A 76 -1.83 -4.59 -11.95
C THR A 76 -0.53 -4.38 -12.72
N ARG A 77 0.45 -5.24 -12.46
CA ARG A 77 1.73 -5.31 -13.17
C ARG A 77 1.89 -6.69 -13.80
N ILE A 78 2.43 -6.74 -15.02
CA ILE A 78 2.76 -7.97 -15.72
C ILE A 78 4.28 -8.06 -15.87
N ILE A 79 4.86 -9.15 -15.36
CA ILE A 79 6.29 -9.45 -15.44
C ILE A 79 6.44 -10.69 -16.33
N ARG A 80 7.28 -10.61 -17.36
CA ARG A 80 7.58 -11.75 -18.23
C ARG A 80 8.52 -12.72 -17.53
N LEU A 81 8.22 -14.00 -17.59
CA LEU A 81 8.99 -15.07 -16.94
C LEU A 81 9.82 -15.92 -17.94
N GLY A 82 9.68 -15.65 -19.24
CA GLY A 82 10.25 -16.48 -20.29
C GLY A 82 9.24 -17.41 -20.92
N ASN A 83 9.71 -18.45 -21.61
CA ASN A 83 8.87 -19.39 -22.33
C ASN A 83 8.73 -20.71 -21.55
N ARG A 84 7.59 -21.35 -21.67
CA ARG A 84 7.31 -22.64 -21.04
C ARG A 84 7.92 -23.76 -21.88
N LEU A 85 8.62 -24.66 -21.20
CA LEU A 85 9.14 -25.88 -21.85
C LEU A 85 7.98 -26.74 -22.37
N GLY A 86 8.11 -27.26 -23.58
CA GLY A 86 7.14 -28.13 -24.25
C GLY A 86 6.39 -27.43 -25.38
N ASP A 87 5.66 -26.35 -25.11
CA ASP A 87 4.84 -25.61 -26.08
C ASP A 87 5.39 -24.23 -26.46
N ASN A 88 6.53 -23.85 -25.89
CA ASN A 88 7.18 -22.53 -26.07
C ASN A 88 6.25 -21.32 -25.87
N ALA A 89 5.18 -21.47 -25.07
CA ALA A 89 4.28 -20.39 -24.78
C ALA A 89 4.93 -19.32 -23.87
N GLU A 90 4.81 -18.04 -24.24
CA GLU A 90 5.28 -16.94 -23.39
C GLU A 90 4.54 -16.92 -22.06
N MET A 91 5.27 -17.06 -20.96
CA MET A 91 4.75 -17.02 -19.60
C MET A 91 4.91 -15.63 -18.98
N ALA A 92 3.96 -15.27 -18.12
CA ALA A 92 4.01 -14.03 -17.37
C ALA A 92 3.38 -14.20 -15.98
N MET A 93 3.93 -13.48 -15.02
CA MET A 93 3.33 -13.27 -13.71
C MET A 93 2.53 -11.96 -13.75
N ILE A 94 1.27 -12.01 -13.34
CA ILE A 94 0.47 -10.80 -13.07
C ILE A 94 0.32 -10.65 -11.57
N GLU A 95 0.53 -9.44 -11.05
CA GLU A 95 0.47 -9.12 -9.64
C GLU A 95 -0.28 -7.81 -9.38
N LEU A 96 -0.81 -7.65 -8.17
CA LEU A 96 -1.31 -6.38 -7.67
C LEU A 96 -0.12 -5.53 -7.17
N VAL A 97 0.05 -4.34 -7.76
CA VAL A 97 1.23 -3.48 -7.52
C VAL A 97 1.41 -3.11 -6.06
N ASP A 98 0.31 -2.87 -5.34
CA ASP A 98 0.31 -2.41 -3.95
C ASP A 98 0.61 -3.53 -2.93
N TYR A 99 0.73 -4.78 -3.39
CA TYR A 99 1.12 -5.95 -2.60
C TYR A 99 2.56 -6.40 -2.84
N ASN A 100 3.31 -5.65 -3.64
CA ASN A 100 4.71 -5.98 -3.92
C ASN A 100 5.64 -5.16 -3.04
N ASP A 101 6.32 -5.80 -2.09
CA ASP A 101 7.26 -5.14 -1.17
C ASP A 101 8.60 -4.80 -1.84
N THR A 102 9.02 -5.60 -2.84
CA THR A 102 10.32 -5.45 -3.51
C THR A 102 10.38 -4.23 -4.43
N TYR A 103 9.27 -3.88 -5.09
CA TYR A 103 9.18 -2.77 -6.05
C TYR A 103 8.31 -1.61 -5.54
N SER A 104 8.21 -1.43 -4.22
CA SER A 104 7.54 -0.25 -3.66
C SER A 104 8.29 1.01 -4.12
N ASN A 105 7.54 2.00 -4.63
CA ASN A 105 8.08 3.23 -5.22
C ASN A 105 8.71 4.21 -4.21
N ASN A 106 9.26 3.71 -3.11
CA ASN A 106 10.11 4.49 -2.21
C ASN A 106 11.50 4.69 -2.82
N LYS A 107 11.56 5.08 -4.10
CA LYS A 107 12.77 5.72 -4.63
C LYS A 107 12.92 7.04 -3.89
N LYS A 108 13.75 7.06 -2.84
CA LYS A 108 14.36 8.31 -2.35
C LYS A 108 14.83 9.05 -3.59
N LYS A 109 14.29 10.24 -3.84
CA LYS A 109 14.77 11.11 -4.90
C LYS A 109 16.24 11.36 -4.60
N THR A 110 17.13 10.61 -5.23
CA THR A 110 18.54 10.94 -5.25
C THR A 110 18.62 12.24 -6.04
N THR A 111 18.73 13.35 -5.33
CA THR A 111 19.07 14.62 -5.90
C THR A 111 20.36 14.41 -6.68
N ARG A 112 20.27 14.44 -8.01
CA ARG A 112 21.43 14.50 -8.87
C ARG A 112 22.19 15.75 -8.42
N ARG A 113 23.29 15.55 -7.66
CA ARG A 113 24.27 16.60 -7.40
C ARG A 113 24.75 17.07 -8.76
N SER A 114 24.25 18.22 -9.16
CA SER A 114 24.78 19.00 -10.28
C SER A 114 26.27 19.22 -9.99
N ARG A 115 27.13 18.47 -10.71
CA ARG A 115 28.54 18.81 -10.81
C ARG A 115 28.64 20.08 -11.67
N ARG A 116 28.51 21.23 -11.03
CA ARG A 116 28.98 22.48 -11.60
C ARG A 116 29.84 23.20 -10.55
N GLY A 117 31.07 23.31 -10.91
CA GLY A 117 32.23 23.94 -10.42
C GLY A 117 32.16 24.98 -9.30
N GLY A 118 33.14 24.82 -8.43
CA GLY A 118 34.00 25.91 -8.01
C GLY A 118 33.48 26.93 -7.02
N LYS A 119 33.82 26.78 -5.79
CA LYS A 119 34.64 27.76 -5.06
C LYS A 119 34.75 27.28 -3.61
N LYS A 120 35.97 27.01 -3.16
CA LYS A 120 36.31 26.82 -1.77
C LYS A 120 35.98 28.13 -1.03
N SER A 121 35.03 28.07 -0.08
CA SER A 121 34.95 29.02 1.02
C SER A 121 35.22 28.25 2.29
N GLN A 122 36.15 28.74 3.08
CA GLN A 122 36.59 28.17 4.37
C GLN A 122 35.45 28.17 5.35
N PRO A 123 35.39 27.19 6.30
CA PRO A 123 34.37 27.18 7.35
C PRO A 123 34.71 28.25 8.40
N ASN A 124 33.80 29.17 8.63
CA ASN A 124 33.85 30.16 9.69
C ASN A 124 33.60 29.47 11.04
N TYR A 125 34.58 29.55 11.94
CA TYR A 125 34.65 28.85 13.22
C TYR A 125 33.81 29.47 14.33
N THR A 126 32.87 30.36 14.04
CA THR A 126 32.17 31.17 15.05
C THR A 126 30.69 30.78 15.26
N GLN A 127 30.20 29.68 14.72
CA GLN A 127 28.79 29.29 14.88
C GLN A 127 28.59 27.93 15.59
N MET A 128 29.55 27.42 16.32
CA MET A 128 29.44 26.14 17.03
C MET A 128 29.31 26.29 18.57
N VAL A 129 29.07 27.47 19.09
CA VAL A 129 28.99 27.69 20.54
C VAL A 129 27.56 27.96 21.03
N ASP A 130 26.62 28.30 20.16
CA ASP A 130 25.27 28.73 20.57
C ASP A 130 24.20 27.62 20.57
N GLU A 131 24.51 26.41 20.03
CA GLU A 131 23.54 25.30 20.00
C GLU A 131 23.59 24.36 21.21
N LYS A 132 24.51 24.55 22.16
CA LYS A 132 24.67 23.67 23.34
C LYS A 132 24.04 24.20 24.62
N THR A 133 23.53 25.40 24.63
CA THR A 133 22.89 25.99 25.84
C THR A 133 21.38 25.84 25.85
N ASP A 134 20.72 25.61 24.70
CA ASP A 134 19.25 25.49 24.62
C ASP A 134 18.68 24.08 24.91
N GLU A 135 19.54 23.03 24.98
CA GLU A 135 19.11 21.68 25.33
C GLU A 135 19.13 21.35 26.82
N LEU A 136 19.76 22.19 27.65
CA LEU A 136 19.84 21.97 29.11
C LEU A 136 18.67 22.57 29.89
N ASP A 137 18.00 23.56 29.35
CA ASP A 137 16.87 24.23 30.03
C ASP A 137 15.50 23.58 29.78
N LYS A 138 15.41 22.61 28.87
CA LYS A 138 14.16 21.86 28.61
C LYS A 138 14.00 20.56 29.40
N LYS A 139 14.99 20.20 30.22
CA LYS A 139 14.99 18.91 30.94
C LYS A 139 14.63 19.01 32.42
N THR A 140 14.35 20.23 32.91
CA THR A 140 14.05 20.49 34.35
C THR A 140 12.62 20.93 34.64
N LEU A 141 11.70 20.86 33.68
CA LEU A 141 10.31 21.29 33.85
C LEU A 141 9.24 20.20 33.67
N THR A 142 9.63 18.93 33.74
CA THR A 142 8.66 17.80 33.65
C THR A 142 8.91 16.78 34.77
N GLU A 143 9.02 17.22 36.01
CA GLU A 143 8.99 16.29 37.14
C GLU A 143 8.31 16.97 38.31
N GLU A 144 6.97 16.93 38.32
CA GLU A 144 6.15 16.94 39.53
C GLU A 144 4.74 16.45 39.18
N ALA A 145 4.48 15.20 39.56
CA ALA A 145 3.14 14.71 39.82
C ALA A 145 2.75 15.11 41.25
N PRO A 146 1.46 15.20 41.62
CA PRO A 146 1.03 14.11 42.48
C PRO A 146 -0.34 13.53 42.18
N ALA A 147 -0.48 12.28 42.62
CA ALA A 147 -1.68 11.47 42.72
C ALA A 147 -2.65 12.04 43.77
N GLU A 148 -3.92 11.75 43.65
CA GLU A 148 -5.02 11.60 44.62
C GLU A 148 -6.33 11.78 43.83
N GLU A 149 -7.39 11.04 43.89
CA GLU A 149 -7.94 10.05 44.81
C GLU A 149 -9.13 9.40 44.09
N ALA A 150 -9.35 8.12 44.26
CA ALA A 150 -10.64 7.49 44.01
C ALA A 150 -11.54 7.74 45.24
N PRO A 151 -12.88 7.73 45.10
CA PRO A 151 -13.58 6.66 45.77
C PRO A 151 -14.67 5.94 44.95
N ALA A 152 -14.83 4.72 45.32
CA ALA A 152 -15.86 3.77 44.94
C ALA A 152 -17.23 4.13 45.60
N GLU A 153 -18.24 3.32 45.23
CA GLU A 153 -19.60 3.20 45.79
C GLU A 153 -20.67 3.75 44.83
N GLU A 154 -21.71 3.09 44.44
CA GLU A 154 -22.50 1.97 45.02
C GLU A 154 -23.44 1.46 43.90
N ALA A 155 -23.68 0.17 43.85
CA ALA A 155 -24.90 -0.39 43.27
C ALA A 155 -26.05 -0.28 44.27
N PRO A 156 -27.32 -0.20 43.85
CA PRO A 156 -28.19 -1.31 44.23
C PRO A 156 -29.11 -1.83 43.13
N ALA A 157 -29.49 -3.04 43.37
CA ALA A 157 -30.41 -3.93 42.71
C ALA A 157 -31.90 -3.53 42.87
N GLU A 158 -32.75 -4.26 42.12
CA GLU A 158 -34.18 -4.54 42.33
C GLU A 158 -35.21 -3.48 41.86
N GLU A 159 -35.96 -3.76 40.83
CA GLU A 159 -37.21 -4.54 40.72
C GLU A 159 -37.51 -4.88 39.25
#